data_c0365433e6691bc31585d99cc5375be9
#
_entry.id   c0365433e6691bc31585d99cc5375be9
#
_cell.length_a   1.000
_cell.length_b   1.000
_cell.length_c   1.000
_cell.angle_alpha   90.00
_cell.angle_beta   90.00
_cell.angle_gamma   90.00
#
_symmetry.space_group_name_H-M   'P 1'
#
loop_
_entity.id
_entity.type
_entity.pdbx_description
1 polymer ?
#
loop_
_entity_poly.entity_id
_entity_poly.type
_entity_poly.pdbx_seq_one_letter_code
_entity_poly.pdbx_strand_id
1 'polypeptide(L)'
;EESGAIRDIKSWLAQEQQKQPQSSGVLGRLDARLHALDMDQQLTRSLARAGPIVLAMPFFVRESRATDTLTDTTHTVPELLRRSEFMLVKQTKSAQESYPYEATALLPPLDTFAQHAKGLGHVYRLPDHDGVTRREVLALRHGDAYYPSFALEVARLYLGRTREHMALLLGEGVQVGKTFVPTDQKLRMLINFAGRDLQFPSVSATDVIHHRIPSNLFRGKAVLVGTAALGTYDQLSTPFSANFSGVEMNATVIENILHEQFLTAGLWTGPVEFGLVLLFGFMLTSILP
;
A
#
# COMPACT_ATOMS: atom_id res chain seq x y z
N GLU A 1 -20.21 -12.72 0.55
CA GLU A 1 -21.43 -13.57 0.66
C GLU A 1 -21.85 -14.14 -0.71
N GLU A 2 -21.88 -13.32 -1.79
CA GLU A 2 -22.26 -13.81 -3.14
C GLU A 2 -21.33 -14.91 -3.67
N SER A 3 -20.02 -14.79 -3.46
CA SER A 3 -19.03 -15.79 -3.89
C SER A 3 -19.20 -17.15 -3.19
N GLY A 4 -19.67 -17.16 -1.93
CA GLY A 4 -19.98 -18.37 -1.19
C GLY A 4 -21.19 -19.12 -1.79
N ALA A 5 -22.27 -18.40 -2.06
CA ALA A 5 -23.49 -18.98 -2.65
C ALA A 5 -23.23 -19.53 -4.05
N ILE A 6 -22.45 -18.85 -4.89
CA ILE A 6 -22.06 -19.34 -6.21
C ILE A 6 -21.24 -20.64 -6.11
N ARG A 7 -20.34 -20.73 -5.12
CA ARG A 7 -19.53 -21.93 -4.89
C ARG A 7 -20.39 -23.13 -4.46
N ASP A 8 -21.35 -22.90 -3.58
CA ASP A 8 -22.27 -23.93 -3.11
C ASP A 8 -23.17 -24.44 -4.24
N ILE A 9 -23.69 -23.54 -5.08
CA ILE A 9 -24.48 -23.90 -6.26
C ILE A 9 -23.64 -24.69 -7.27
N LYS A 10 -22.38 -24.33 -7.49
CA LYS A 10 -21.46 -25.07 -8.36
C LYS A 10 -21.18 -26.47 -7.85
N SER A 11 -20.95 -26.62 -6.54
CA SER A 11 -20.72 -27.94 -5.92
C SER A 11 -21.95 -28.85 -6.04
N TRP A 12 -23.14 -28.29 -5.84
CA TRP A 12 -24.40 -29.00 -6.03
C TRP A 12 -24.62 -29.41 -7.51
N LEU A 13 -24.37 -28.49 -8.46
CA LEU A 13 -24.46 -28.79 -9.90
C LEU A 13 -23.52 -29.92 -10.32
N ALA A 14 -22.29 -29.94 -9.84
CA ALA A 14 -21.34 -31.00 -10.14
C ALA A 14 -21.81 -32.38 -9.61
N GLN A 15 -22.41 -32.41 -8.42
CA GLN A 15 -23.00 -33.63 -7.86
C GLN A 15 -24.22 -34.09 -8.68
N GLU A 16 -25.07 -33.17 -9.13
CA GLU A 16 -26.27 -33.49 -9.89
C GLU A 16 -25.95 -33.97 -11.31
N GLN A 17 -24.92 -33.41 -11.95
CA GLN A 17 -24.41 -33.90 -13.25
C GLN A 17 -23.91 -35.33 -13.18
N GLN A 18 -23.33 -35.77 -12.06
CA GLN A 18 -22.91 -37.15 -11.86
C GLN A 18 -24.10 -38.09 -11.73
N LYS A 19 -25.25 -37.64 -11.16
CA LYS A 19 -26.43 -38.44 -10.94
C LYS A 19 -27.33 -38.59 -12.18
N GLN A 20 -27.34 -37.56 -13.04
CA GLN A 20 -28.26 -37.55 -14.21
C GLN A 20 -27.52 -37.14 -15.51
N PRO A 21 -26.84 -38.07 -16.18
CA PRO A 21 -26.09 -37.78 -17.41
C PRO A 21 -26.97 -37.27 -18.57
N GLN A 22 -28.25 -37.55 -18.57
CA GLN A 22 -29.17 -37.15 -19.66
C GLN A 22 -29.57 -35.67 -19.61
N SER A 23 -29.42 -34.99 -18.47
CA SER A 23 -29.66 -33.53 -18.32
C SER A 23 -28.43 -32.65 -18.57
N SER A 24 -27.35 -33.24 -19.05
CA SER A 24 -26.04 -32.59 -19.24
C SER A 24 -26.09 -31.25 -20.01
N GLY A 25 -26.97 -31.11 -21.00
CA GLY A 25 -27.07 -29.91 -21.81
C GLY A 25 -27.65 -28.67 -21.09
N VAL A 26 -28.56 -28.84 -20.16
CA VAL A 26 -29.17 -27.75 -19.38
C VAL A 26 -28.26 -27.40 -18.22
N LEU A 27 -27.77 -28.42 -17.49
CA LEU A 27 -26.86 -28.24 -16.37
C LEU A 27 -25.54 -27.60 -16.83
N GLY A 28 -25.02 -27.99 -17.99
CA GLY A 28 -23.83 -27.37 -18.57
C GLY A 28 -24.02 -25.90 -18.96
N ARG A 29 -25.22 -25.51 -19.44
CA ARG A 29 -25.54 -24.11 -19.70
C ARG A 29 -25.69 -23.29 -18.42
N LEU A 30 -26.22 -23.90 -17.36
CA LEU A 30 -26.34 -23.27 -16.06
C LEU A 30 -24.95 -23.04 -15.42
N ASP A 31 -24.10 -24.05 -15.50
CA ASP A 31 -22.72 -23.97 -15.01
C ASP A 31 -21.93 -22.91 -15.76
N ALA A 32 -22.04 -22.84 -17.09
CA ALA A 32 -21.41 -21.79 -17.90
C ALA A 32 -21.89 -20.37 -17.52
N ARG A 33 -23.18 -20.21 -17.19
CA ARG A 33 -23.72 -18.93 -16.71
C ARG A 33 -23.24 -18.58 -15.31
N LEU A 34 -23.16 -19.54 -14.41
CA LEU A 34 -22.60 -19.33 -13.05
C LEU A 34 -21.13 -18.98 -13.11
N HIS A 35 -20.35 -19.60 -14.00
CA HIS A 35 -18.96 -19.21 -14.26
C HIS A 35 -18.83 -17.81 -14.82
N ALA A 36 -19.79 -17.36 -15.64
CA ALA A 36 -19.81 -16.00 -16.17
C ALA A 36 -20.19 -14.95 -15.10
N LEU A 37 -20.89 -15.34 -14.05
CA LEU A 37 -21.25 -14.48 -12.92
C LEU A 37 -20.20 -14.47 -11.80
N ASP A 38 -19.24 -15.40 -11.82
CA ASP A 38 -18.18 -15.48 -10.83
C ASP A 38 -17.10 -14.43 -11.12
N MET A 39 -17.30 -13.23 -10.59
CA MET A 39 -16.39 -12.09 -10.77
C MET A 39 -15.02 -12.34 -10.17
N ASP A 40 -14.92 -13.05 -9.05
CA ASP A 40 -13.66 -13.40 -8.41
C ASP A 40 -12.82 -14.30 -9.33
N GLN A 41 -13.45 -15.28 -9.97
CA GLN A 41 -12.75 -16.15 -10.90
C GLN A 41 -12.32 -15.40 -12.18
N GLN A 42 -13.14 -14.47 -12.67
CA GLN A 42 -12.77 -13.63 -13.82
C GLN A 42 -11.59 -12.74 -13.47
N LEU A 43 -11.60 -12.10 -12.30
CA LEU A 43 -10.49 -11.27 -11.81
C LEU A 43 -9.23 -12.13 -11.64
N THR A 44 -9.34 -13.31 -11.01
CA THR A 44 -8.22 -14.25 -10.85
C THR A 44 -7.56 -14.59 -12.19
N ARG A 45 -8.35 -14.91 -13.22
CA ARG A 45 -7.85 -15.21 -14.57
C ARG A 45 -7.18 -13.99 -15.22
N SER A 46 -7.72 -12.80 -14.95
CA SER A 46 -7.16 -11.55 -15.47
C SER A 46 -5.83 -11.24 -14.81
N LEU A 47 -5.73 -11.40 -13.48
CA LEU A 47 -4.50 -11.25 -12.72
C LEU A 47 -3.42 -12.24 -13.18
N ALA A 48 -3.79 -13.49 -13.44
CA ALA A 48 -2.86 -14.51 -13.92
C ALA A 48 -2.26 -14.19 -15.30
N ARG A 49 -2.98 -13.45 -16.15
CA ARG A 49 -2.54 -13.05 -17.50
C ARG A 49 -1.85 -11.70 -17.55
N ALA A 50 -2.07 -10.88 -16.52
CA ALA A 50 -1.47 -9.56 -16.44
C ALA A 50 0.04 -9.65 -16.20
N GLY A 51 0.73 -8.54 -16.41
CA GLY A 51 2.14 -8.38 -16.08
C GLY A 51 2.40 -8.37 -14.56
N PRO A 52 3.50 -7.80 -14.12
CA PRO A 52 3.79 -7.69 -12.70
C PRO A 52 2.72 -6.84 -11.98
N ILE A 53 2.07 -7.43 -10.98
CA ILE A 53 1.00 -6.81 -10.20
C ILE A 53 1.46 -6.70 -8.74
N VAL A 54 1.15 -5.56 -8.12
CA VAL A 54 1.19 -5.37 -6.67
C VAL A 54 -0.24 -5.22 -6.16
N LEU A 55 -0.59 -5.93 -5.11
CA LEU A 55 -1.87 -5.76 -4.44
C LEU A 55 -1.68 -5.02 -3.11
N ALA A 56 -2.61 -4.13 -2.84
CA ALA A 56 -2.69 -3.43 -1.57
C ALA A 56 -3.20 -4.38 -0.48
N MET A 57 -2.66 -4.21 0.73
CA MET A 57 -3.00 -5.02 1.88
C MET A 57 -3.23 -4.09 3.08
N PRO A 58 -4.44 -4.02 3.65
CA PRO A 58 -4.70 -3.31 4.88
C PRO A 58 -4.01 -3.95 6.08
N PHE A 59 -3.52 -3.09 6.98
CA PHE A 59 -2.96 -3.45 8.27
C PHE A 59 -3.69 -2.71 9.37
N PHE A 60 -3.88 -3.36 10.49
CA PHE A 60 -4.42 -2.75 11.70
C PHE A 60 -3.28 -2.54 12.70
N VAL A 61 -3.11 -1.31 13.13
CA VAL A 61 -2.10 -0.93 14.11
C VAL A 61 -2.82 -0.52 15.39
N ARG A 62 -2.41 -1.07 16.53
CA ARG A 62 -2.93 -0.65 17.82
C ARG A 62 -2.34 0.70 18.16
N GLU A 63 -3.15 1.73 18.21
CA GLU A 63 -2.78 2.94 18.93
C GLU A 63 -2.80 2.64 20.44
N SER A 64 -1.78 3.06 21.15
CA SER A 64 -1.45 2.71 22.53
C SER A 64 -2.51 3.08 23.60
N ARG A 65 -3.77 3.37 23.24
CA ARG A 65 -4.81 3.90 24.15
C ARG A 65 -6.16 3.19 24.16
N ALA A 66 -6.36 2.11 23.42
CA ALA A 66 -7.64 1.40 23.45
C ALA A 66 -7.53 0.09 24.23
N THR A 67 -8.12 0.06 25.41
CA THR A 67 -8.42 -1.12 26.23
C THR A 67 -9.55 -1.97 25.61
N ASP A 68 -9.51 -2.24 24.33
CA ASP A 68 -10.44 -3.18 23.75
C ASP A 68 -9.72 -4.52 23.52
N THR A 69 -10.23 -5.51 24.22
CA THR A 69 -9.94 -6.92 24.07
C THR A 69 -10.31 -7.42 22.68
N LEU A 70 -9.56 -7.00 21.66
CA LEU A 70 -9.47 -7.80 20.47
C LEU A 70 -8.61 -9.00 20.85
N THR A 71 -9.25 -10.14 20.96
CA THR A 71 -8.62 -11.43 21.19
C THR A 71 -7.39 -11.55 20.31
N ASP A 72 -6.29 -11.87 20.97
CA ASP A 72 -5.01 -12.22 20.37
C ASP A 72 -5.24 -13.43 19.44
N THR A 73 -5.70 -13.15 18.24
CA THR A 73 -5.75 -14.13 17.18
C THR A 73 -4.33 -14.24 16.66
N THR A 74 -3.57 -15.15 17.23
CA THR A 74 -2.37 -15.74 16.64
C THR A 74 -2.77 -16.37 15.30
N HIS A 75 -3.11 -15.54 14.33
CA HIS A 75 -3.30 -15.98 12.97
C HIS A 75 -1.93 -16.34 12.44
N THR A 76 -1.75 -17.63 12.20
CA THR A 76 -0.63 -18.13 11.40
C THR A 76 -0.53 -17.27 10.16
N VAL A 77 0.57 -16.52 10.05
CA VAL A 77 0.80 -15.64 8.89
C VAL A 77 0.72 -16.52 7.63
N PRO A 78 -0.23 -16.29 6.71
CA PRO A 78 -0.34 -17.09 5.51
C PRO A 78 0.99 -17.12 4.76
N GLU A 79 1.37 -18.26 4.18
CA GLU A 79 2.62 -18.44 3.45
C GLU A 79 2.79 -17.38 2.34
N LEU A 80 1.69 -16.93 1.75
CA LEU A 80 1.67 -15.86 0.76
C LEU A 80 2.18 -14.51 1.31
N LEU A 81 1.95 -14.23 2.60
CA LEU A 81 2.43 -13.01 3.24
C LEU A 81 3.92 -13.05 3.50
N ARG A 82 4.49 -14.23 3.82
CA ARG A 82 5.93 -14.41 3.98
C ARG A 82 6.72 -14.02 2.72
N ARG A 83 6.09 -14.19 1.55
CA ARG A 83 6.69 -13.72 0.29
C ARG A 83 6.78 -12.20 0.20
N SER A 84 6.14 -11.44 1.10
CA SER A 84 6.16 -9.97 1.12
C SER A 84 7.02 -9.39 2.24
N GLU A 85 7.63 -10.22 3.08
CA GLU A 85 8.55 -9.80 4.15
C GLU A 85 9.85 -9.23 3.59
N PHE A 86 10.46 -8.31 4.31
CA PHE A 86 11.84 -7.94 4.06
C PHE A 86 12.76 -9.11 4.37
N MET A 87 13.50 -9.57 3.36
CA MET A 87 14.46 -10.66 3.52
C MET A 87 15.71 -10.25 4.28
N LEU A 88 16.09 -8.99 4.19
CA LEU A 88 17.28 -8.45 4.83
C LEU A 88 16.91 -7.27 5.73
N VAL A 89 17.02 -7.48 7.02
CA VAL A 89 16.88 -6.44 8.05
C VAL A 89 18.23 -6.28 8.75
N LYS A 90 18.79 -5.07 8.68
CA LYS A 90 20.07 -4.73 9.29
C LYS A 90 19.85 -3.84 10.49
N GLN A 91 20.45 -4.20 11.61
CA GLN A 91 20.54 -3.31 12.75
C GLN A 91 21.71 -2.36 12.53
N THR A 92 21.41 -1.07 12.52
CA THR A 92 22.41 0.00 12.42
C THR A 92 22.72 0.55 13.82
N LYS A 93 23.64 1.49 13.93
CA LYS A 93 23.89 2.18 15.22
C LYS A 93 22.66 2.93 15.71
N SER A 94 21.82 3.39 14.79
CA SER A 94 20.56 4.09 15.07
C SER A 94 19.39 3.16 15.36
N ALA A 95 19.58 1.83 15.26
CA ALA A 95 18.52 0.84 15.47
C ALA A 95 17.96 0.84 16.90
N GLN A 96 18.77 1.20 17.91
CA GLN A 96 18.33 1.29 19.31
C GLN A 96 17.28 2.39 19.52
N GLU A 97 17.25 3.39 18.65
CA GLU A 97 16.28 4.48 18.65
C GLU A 97 15.10 4.22 17.71
N SER A 98 15.14 3.13 16.96
CA SER A 98 14.08 2.78 16.01
C SER A 98 12.90 2.13 16.74
N TYR A 99 11.72 2.69 16.54
CA TYR A 99 10.45 2.20 17.11
C TYR A 99 9.36 2.19 16.03
N PRO A 100 9.45 1.23 15.10
CA PRO A 100 8.50 1.09 14.00
C PRO A 100 7.09 0.83 14.53
N TYR A 101 6.09 1.20 13.72
CA TYR A 101 4.70 0.85 14.04
C TYR A 101 4.52 -0.66 13.99
N GLU A 102 3.80 -1.18 15.00
CA GLU A 102 3.50 -2.59 15.11
C GLU A 102 2.07 -2.87 14.67
N ALA A 103 1.93 -3.71 13.66
CA ALA A 103 0.65 -4.17 13.20
C ALA A 103 0.14 -5.29 14.12
N THR A 104 -1.08 -5.15 14.61
CA THR A 104 -1.76 -6.15 15.45
C THR A 104 -2.50 -7.19 14.62
N ALA A 105 -2.94 -6.81 13.41
CA ALA A 105 -3.60 -7.72 12.50
C ALA A 105 -3.30 -7.35 11.04
N LEU A 106 -3.34 -8.36 10.19
CA LEU A 106 -3.15 -8.29 8.75
C LEU A 106 -4.45 -8.72 8.07
N LEU A 107 -4.86 -8.00 7.04
CA LEU A 107 -5.97 -8.41 6.19
C LEU A 107 -5.44 -8.66 4.77
N PRO A 108 -4.97 -9.88 4.49
CA PRO A 108 -4.45 -10.20 3.17
C PRO A 108 -5.58 -10.20 2.13
N PRO A 109 -5.26 -9.92 0.86
CA PRO A 109 -6.16 -10.21 -0.24
C PRO A 109 -6.53 -11.71 -0.27
N LEU A 110 -7.64 -12.04 -0.93
CA LEU A 110 -8.01 -13.44 -1.13
C LEU A 110 -6.82 -14.22 -1.75
N ASP A 111 -6.60 -15.45 -1.28
CA ASP A 111 -5.48 -16.29 -1.74
C ASP A 111 -5.47 -16.47 -3.26
N THR A 112 -6.66 -16.56 -3.86
CA THR A 112 -6.84 -16.66 -5.31
C THR A 112 -6.29 -15.46 -6.07
N PHE A 113 -6.26 -14.27 -5.46
CA PHE A 113 -5.68 -13.06 -6.05
C PHE A 113 -4.20 -12.94 -5.67
N ALA A 114 -3.88 -13.13 -4.39
CA ALA A 114 -2.55 -12.94 -3.84
C ALA A 114 -1.51 -13.85 -4.49
N GLN A 115 -1.86 -15.08 -4.87
CA GLN A 115 -0.96 -16.00 -5.56
C GLN A 115 -0.47 -15.50 -6.92
N HIS A 116 -1.21 -14.63 -7.59
CA HIS A 116 -0.83 -14.02 -8.88
C HIS A 116 -0.10 -12.69 -8.73
N ALA A 117 -0.08 -12.11 -7.53
CA ALA A 117 0.65 -10.88 -7.28
C ALA A 117 2.17 -11.13 -7.20
N LYS A 118 2.95 -10.21 -7.76
CA LYS A 118 4.41 -10.18 -7.63
C LYS A 118 4.87 -9.46 -6.37
N GLY A 119 3.97 -8.72 -5.72
CA GLY A 119 4.20 -8.04 -4.45
C GLY A 119 2.88 -7.77 -3.74
N LEU A 120 2.94 -7.78 -2.41
CA LEU A 120 1.89 -7.30 -1.53
C LEU A 120 2.49 -6.18 -0.69
N GLY A 121 1.80 -5.07 -0.56
CA GLY A 121 2.28 -3.95 0.24
C GLY A 121 1.17 -3.31 1.05
N HIS A 122 1.51 -2.86 2.26
CA HIS A 122 0.53 -2.19 3.12
C HIS A 122 0.20 -0.78 2.61
N VAL A 123 -1.02 -0.35 2.92
CA VAL A 123 -1.51 1.00 2.64
C VAL A 123 -1.79 1.78 3.94
N TYR A 124 -1.13 1.37 5.03
CA TYR A 124 -1.28 2.03 6.32
C TYR A 124 -0.68 3.43 6.28
N ARG A 125 -1.45 4.40 6.72
CA ARG A 125 -1.04 5.79 6.85
C ARG A 125 -1.47 6.35 8.19
N LEU A 126 -0.65 7.22 8.72
CA LEU A 126 -0.95 7.94 9.95
C LEU A 126 -0.69 9.42 9.72
N PRO A 127 -1.72 10.27 9.84
CA PRO A 127 -1.53 11.71 9.79
C PRO A 127 -0.70 12.20 10.99
N ASP A 128 -0.09 13.35 10.85
CA ASP A 128 0.57 14.03 11.96
C ASP A 128 -0.49 14.53 12.99
N HIS A 129 -0.05 15.07 14.12
CA HIS A 129 -0.95 15.52 15.20
C HIS A 129 -1.99 16.56 14.80
N ASP A 130 -1.72 17.30 13.73
CA ASP A 130 -2.63 18.31 13.14
C ASP A 130 -3.59 17.72 12.10
N GLY A 131 -3.60 16.40 11.93
CA GLY A 131 -4.45 15.71 10.97
C GLY A 131 -3.92 15.74 9.53
N VAL A 132 -2.75 16.32 9.28
CA VAL A 132 -2.15 16.44 7.95
C VAL A 132 -1.16 15.32 7.70
N THR A 133 -1.29 14.64 6.57
CA THR A 133 -0.37 13.56 6.17
C THR A 133 0.84 14.15 5.44
N ARG A 134 2.02 14.01 6.04
CA ARG A 134 3.29 14.46 5.46
C ARG A 134 4.28 13.34 5.26
N ARG A 135 4.00 12.17 5.81
CA ARG A 135 4.92 11.03 5.83
C ARG A 135 4.23 9.76 5.39
N GLU A 136 4.96 8.96 4.66
CA GLU A 136 4.58 7.58 4.31
C GLU A 136 5.34 6.61 5.20
N VAL A 137 4.63 5.66 5.79
CA VAL A 137 5.24 4.54 6.51
C VAL A 137 5.76 3.55 5.47
N LEU A 138 7.08 3.38 5.34
CA LEU A 138 7.65 2.48 4.33
C LEU A 138 7.71 1.03 4.77
N ALA A 139 7.77 0.78 6.07
CA ALA A 139 7.77 -0.57 6.61
C ALA A 139 6.99 -0.63 7.93
N LEU A 140 6.17 -1.67 8.08
CA LEU A 140 5.45 -2.03 9.30
C LEU A 140 6.04 -3.32 9.89
N ARG A 141 6.13 -3.37 11.20
CA ARG A 141 6.47 -4.59 11.93
C ARG A 141 5.21 -5.40 12.24
N HIS A 142 5.29 -6.73 12.12
CA HIS A 142 4.30 -7.65 12.66
C HIS A 142 5.02 -8.88 13.20
N GLY A 143 5.00 -9.05 14.51
CA GLY A 143 5.86 -10.02 15.19
C GLY A 143 7.34 -9.73 14.93
N ASP A 144 8.05 -10.70 14.38
CA ASP A 144 9.48 -10.57 14.05
C ASP A 144 9.72 -10.14 12.59
N ALA A 145 8.67 -10.01 11.80
CA ALA A 145 8.75 -9.69 10.37
C ALA A 145 8.44 -8.22 10.10
N TYR A 146 8.97 -7.71 8.98
CA TYR A 146 8.71 -6.37 8.46
C TYR A 146 8.10 -6.46 7.07
N TYR A 147 7.08 -5.66 6.82
CA TYR A 147 6.32 -5.64 5.57
C TYR A 147 6.43 -4.28 4.89
N PRO A 148 6.75 -4.24 3.59
CA PRO A 148 6.89 -3.00 2.85
C PRO A 148 5.54 -2.33 2.57
N SER A 149 5.58 -1.00 2.35
CA SER A 149 4.43 -0.27 1.83
C SER A 149 4.13 -0.65 0.38
N PHE A 150 2.89 -0.42 -0.03
CA PHE A 150 2.44 -0.61 -1.41
C PHE A 150 3.28 0.20 -2.39
N ALA A 151 3.52 1.47 -2.08
CA ALA A 151 4.31 2.35 -2.93
C ALA A 151 5.76 1.85 -3.10
N LEU A 152 6.37 1.36 -2.02
CA LEU A 152 7.72 0.80 -2.06
C LEU A 152 7.79 -0.47 -2.92
N GLU A 153 6.80 -1.36 -2.83
CA GLU A 153 6.72 -2.58 -3.64
C GLU A 153 6.52 -2.27 -5.13
N VAL A 154 5.67 -1.28 -5.46
CA VAL A 154 5.50 -0.82 -6.85
C VAL A 154 6.81 -0.25 -7.38
N ALA A 155 7.48 0.63 -6.62
CA ALA A 155 8.76 1.20 -7.02
C ALA A 155 9.83 0.12 -7.22
N ARG A 156 9.92 -0.86 -6.32
CA ARG A 156 10.84 -2.01 -6.46
C ARG A 156 10.63 -2.75 -7.78
N LEU A 157 9.38 -3.10 -8.08
CA LEU A 157 9.06 -3.83 -9.32
C LEU A 157 9.32 -3.00 -10.56
N TYR A 158 8.98 -1.71 -10.55
CA TYR A 158 9.23 -0.80 -11.66
C TYR A 158 10.73 -0.65 -11.95
N LEU A 159 11.56 -0.61 -10.92
CA LEU A 159 13.03 -0.62 -11.02
C LEU A 159 13.61 -1.97 -11.43
N GLY A 160 12.78 -2.99 -11.65
CA GLY A 160 13.23 -4.34 -12.01
C GLY A 160 14.04 -5.03 -10.90
N ARG A 161 13.80 -4.69 -9.64
CA ARG A 161 14.54 -5.23 -8.50
C ARG A 161 13.82 -6.43 -7.89
N THR A 162 14.59 -7.47 -7.57
CA THR A 162 14.11 -8.60 -6.76
C THR A 162 14.10 -8.21 -5.27
N ARG A 163 13.48 -9.01 -4.42
CA ARG A 163 13.45 -8.79 -2.97
C ARG A 163 14.81 -8.85 -2.31
N GLU A 164 15.70 -9.66 -2.84
CA GLU A 164 17.09 -9.77 -2.38
C GLU A 164 17.86 -8.45 -2.51
N HIS A 165 17.39 -7.56 -3.40
CA HIS A 165 17.94 -6.21 -3.56
C HIS A 165 17.26 -5.17 -2.64
N MET A 166 16.38 -5.61 -1.73
CA MET A 166 15.79 -4.75 -0.71
C MET A 166 16.38 -5.05 0.66
N ALA A 167 16.81 -4.03 1.35
CA ALA A 167 17.29 -4.11 2.72
C ALA A 167 16.64 -3.03 3.58
N LEU A 168 16.13 -3.42 4.74
CA LEU A 168 15.66 -2.50 5.76
C LEU A 168 16.81 -2.20 6.74
N LEU A 169 17.20 -0.94 6.83
CA LEU A 169 18.22 -0.44 7.75
C LEU A 169 17.49 0.29 8.88
N LEU A 170 17.34 -0.38 10.03
CA LEU A 170 16.55 0.14 11.15
C LEU A 170 17.14 1.46 11.66
N GLY A 171 16.28 2.48 11.75
CA GLY A 171 16.64 3.82 12.19
C GLY A 171 17.30 4.70 11.11
N GLU A 172 17.51 4.18 9.89
CA GLU A 172 18.14 4.93 8.80
C GLU A 172 17.27 5.00 7.54
N GLY A 173 16.74 3.86 7.06
CA GLY A 173 15.96 3.85 5.84
C GLY A 173 15.83 2.50 5.16
N VAL A 174 15.45 2.55 3.88
CA VAL A 174 15.27 1.36 3.04
C VAL A 174 16.17 1.46 1.81
N GLN A 175 16.95 0.41 1.57
CA GLN A 175 17.73 0.27 0.34
C GLN A 175 16.93 -0.52 -0.69
N VAL A 176 16.79 0.00 -1.89
CA VAL A 176 16.17 -0.70 -3.04
C VAL A 176 17.15 -0.69 -4.21
N GLY A 177 17.91 -1.74 -4.36
CA GLY A 177 19.01 -1.80 -5.31
C GLY A 177 20.08 -0.75 -5.00
N LYS A 178 20.21 0.27 -5.85
CA LYS A 178 21.17 1.39 -5.64
C LYS A 178 20.53 2.59 -4.93
N THR A 179 19.19 2.69 -4.93
CA THR A 179 18.45 3.79 -4.35
C THR A 179 18.31 3.61 -2.85
N PHE A 180 18.74 4.59 -2.08
CA PHE A 180 18.54 4.64 -0.63
C PHE A 180 17.42 5.63 -0.29
N VAL A 181 16.37 5.14 0.37
CA VAL A 181 15.22 5.93 0.81
C VAL A 181 15.38 6.23 2.29
N PRO A 182 15.68 7.48 2.67
CA PRO A 182 15.87 7.85 4.07
C PRO A 182 14.53 7.82 4.82
N THR A 183 14.57 7.39 6.08
CA THR A 183 13.41 7.39 6.97
C THR A 183 13.74 7.96 8.33
N ASP A 184 12.69 8.29 9.08
CA ASP A 184 12.82 8.56 10.51
C ASP A 184 12.88 7.26 11.34
N GLN A 185 12.94 7.40 12.65
CA GLN A 185 12.99 6.28 13.60
C GLN A 185 11.75 5.36 13.56
N LYS A 186 10.62 5.84 13.01
CA LYS A 186 9.38 5.08 12.81
C LYS A 186 9.29 4.45 11.42
N LEU A 187 10.38 4.46 10.65
CA LEU A 187 10.44 3.98 9.26
C LEU A 187 9.51 4.76 8.32
N ARG A 188 9.36 6.07 8.55
CA ARG A 188 8.55 6.95 7.72
C ARG A 188 9.43 7.83 6.83
N MET A 189 9.12 7.88 5.55
CA MET A 189 9.69 8.80 4.58
C MET A 189 8.91 10.12 4.58
N LEU A 190 9.57 11.25 4.58
CA LEU A 190 8.95 12.55 4.36
C LEU A 190 8.61 12.70 2.87
N ILE A 191 7.34 12.98 2.58
CA ILE A 191 6.85 13.05 1.20
C ILE A 191 7.17 14.42 0.60
N ASN A 192 7.80 14.42 -0.57
CA ASN A 192 8.01 15.59 -1.38
C ASN A 192 6.83 15.77 -2.33
N PHE A 193 5.85 16.55 -1.93
CA PHE A 193 4.67 16.84 -2.74
C PHE A 193 5.03 17.80 -3.89
N ALA A 194 4.68 17.42 -5.10
CA ALA A 194 4.87 18.29 -6.28
C ALA A 194 3.87 19.47 -6.35
N GLY A 195 2.85 19.48 -5.49
CA GLY A 195 1.83 20.52 -5.44
C GLY A 195 0.47 19.99 -4.99
N ARG A 196 -0.60 20.57 -5.55
CA ARG A 196 -1.99 20.16 -5.29
C ARG A 196 -2.29 18.81 -5.96
N ASP A 197 -3.48 18.30 -5.71
CA ASP A 197 -4.06 17.10 -6.33
C ASP A 197 -4.08 17.16 -7.88
N LEU A 198 -4.27 16.00 -8.51
CA LEU A 198 -4.33 15.81 -9.96
C LEU A 198 -3.01 16.11 -10.70
N GLN A 199 -1.87 15.83 -10.07
CA GLN A 199 -0.55 15.96 -10.71
C GLN A 199 -0.27 14.84 -11.71
N PHE A 200 -0.90 13.68 -11.53
CA PHE A 200 -0.69 12.51 -12.40
C PHE A 200 -1.82 12.39 -13.44
N PRO A 201 -1.48 12.01 -14.69
CA PRO A 201 -2.50 11.72 -15.69
C PRO A 201 -3.45 10.63 -15.19
N SER A 202 -4.73 10.93 -15.11
CA SER A 202 -5.75 10.00 -14.64
C SER A 202 -6.79 9.77 -15.73
N VAL A 203 -7.31 8.56 -15.79
CA VAL A 203 -8.37 8.15 -16.71
C VAL A 203 -9.44 7.37 -15.97
N SER A 204 -10.68 7.52 -16.40
CA SER A 204 -11.79 6.76 -15.81
C SER A 204 -11.66 5.27 -16.11
N ALA A 205 -11.84 4.41 -15.09
CA ALA A 205 -11.92 2.97 -15.28
C ALA A 205 -13.04 2.59 -16.27
N THR A 206 -14.14 3.32 -16.28
CA THR A 206 -15.25 3.15 -17.24
C THR A 206 -14.77 3.35 -18.68
N ASP A 207 -13.92 4.36 -18.94
CA ASP A 207 -13.41 4.61 -20.28
C ASP A 207 -12.42 3.53 -20.73
N VAL A 208 -11.65 2.97 -19.79
CA VAL A 208 -10.77 1.82 -20.08
C VAL A 208 -11.60 0.58 -20.42
N ILE A 209 -12.62 0.26 -19.61
CA ILE A 209 -13.51 -0.90 -19.83
C ILE A 209 -14.24 -0.80 -21.17
N HIS A 210 -14.68 0.39 -21.56
CA HIS A 210 -15.35 0.61 -22.85
C HIS A 210 -14.39 0.86 -24.03
N HIS A 211 -13.08 0.59 -23.84
CA HIS A 211 -12.05 0.75 -24.88
C HIS A 211 -11.98 2.17 -25.51
N ARG A 212 -12.34 3.20 -24.75
CA ARG A 212 -12.26 4.60 -25.18
C ARG A 212 -10.84 5.17 -25.05
N ILE A 213 -9.99 4.50 -24.28
CA ILE A 213 -8.60 4.87 -24.04
C ILE A 213 -7.68 3.93 -24.83
N PRO A 214 -6.75 4.46 -25.64
CA PRO A 214 -5.83 3.64 -26.39
C PRO A 214 -4.83 2.94 -25.47
N SER A 215 -4.59 1.64 -25.69
CA SER A 215 -3.76 0.80 -24.83
C SER A 215 -2.28 1.23 -24.76
N ASN A 216 -1.79 1.95 -25.77
CA ASN A 216 -0.42 2.48 -25.77
C ASN A 216 -0.17 3.54 -24.69
N LEU A 217 -1.24 4.17 -24.15
CA LEU A 217 -1.14 5.13 -23.04
C LEU A 217 -0.49 4.51 -21.80
N PHE A 218 -0.70 3.21 -21.57
CA PHE A 218 -0.23 2.49 -20.39
C PHE A 218 1.12 1.81 -20.57
N ARG A 219 1.64 1.78 -21.79
CA ARG A 219 2.88 1.05 -22.11
C ARG A 219 4.09 1.65 -21.40
N GLY A 220 4.83 0.81 -20.68
CA GLY A 220 6.05 1.21 -19.94
C GLY A 220 5.79 2.09 -18.71
N LYS A 221 4.54 2.17 -18.25
CA LYS A 221 4.17 2.97 -17.08
C LYS A 221 3.74 2.10 -15.91
N ALA A 222 3.96 2.58 -14.70
CA ALA A 222 3.27 2.08 -13.52
C ALA A 222 1.83 2.61 -13.54
N VAL A 223 0.87 1.70 -13.51
CA VAL A 223 -0.56 2.04 -13.53
C VAL A 223 -1.14 1.72 -12.16
N LEU A 224 -1.68 2.74 -11.49
CA LEU A 224 -2.35 2.60 -10.21
C LEU A 224 -3.86 2.57 -10.43
N VAL A 225 -4.52 1.61 -9.82
CA VAL A 225 -5.98 1.50 -9.84
C VAL A 225 -6.49 1.73 -8.42
N GLY A 226 -7.35 2.71 -8.26
CA GLY A 226 -7.91 3.05 -6.95
C GLY A 226 -9.10 3.99 -7.06
N THR A 227 -9.68 4.33 -5.93
CA THR A 227 -10.80 5.26 -5.84
C THR A 227 -10.29 6.69 -5.69
N ALA A 228 -10.81 7.60 -6.49
CA ALA A 228 -10.51 9.04 -6.41
C ALA A 228 -11.78 9.88 -6.24
N ALA A 229 -12.96 9.26 -6.10
CA ALA A 229 -14.22 9.98 -5.98
C ALA A 229 -14.34 10.67 -4.61
N LEU A 230 -14.87 11.89 -4.61
CA LEU A 230 -15.20 12.60 -3.38
C LEU A 230 -16.20 11.80 -2.54
N GLY A 231 -15.95 11.73 -1.23
CA GLY A 231 -16.78 10.96 -0.30
C GLY A 231 -16.39 9.47 -0.16
N THR A 232 -15.33 9.03 -0.81
CA THR A 232 -14.73 7.72 -0.50
C THR A 232 -13.86 7.83 0.75
N TYR A 233 -13.66 6.71 1.46
CA TYR A 233 -12.85 6.65 2.69
C TYR A 233 -11.34 6.84 2.45
N ASP A 234 -10.89 6.91 1.19
CA ASP A 234 -9.48 7.03 0.81
C ASP A 234 -9.11 8.48 0.47
N GLN A 235 -9.56 9.43 1.30
CA GLN A 235 -9.18 10.84 1.18
C GLN A 235 -8.33 11.28 2.37
N LEU A 236 -7.29 12.03 2.08
CA LEU A 236 -6.27 12.43 3.03
C LEU A 236 -6.12 13.96 3.00
N SER A 237 -5.89 14.53 4.18
CA SER A 237 -5.44 15.92 4.26
C SER A 237 -3.92 15.96 4.08
N THR A 238 -3.45 16.81 3.18
CA THR A 238 -2.04 17.06 2.89
C THR A 238 -1.72 18.55 3.05
N PRO A 239 -0.44 18.96 3.04
CA PRO A 239 -0.10 20.38 3.12
C PRO A 239 -0.68 21.24 1.98
N PHE A 240 -1.09 20.62 0.87
CA PHE A 240 -1.54 21.33 -0.33
C PHE A 240 -3.03 21.14 -0.65
N SER A 241 -3.67 20.10 -0.11
CA SER A 241 -5.08 19.78 -0.37
C SER A 241 -5.70 19.08 0.83
N ALA A 242 -6.93 19.46 1.16
CA ALA A 242 -7.72 18.80 2.21
C ALA A 242 -8.35 17.48 1.74
N ASN A 243 -8.41 17.24 0.42
CA ASN A 243 -9.08 16.09 -0.19
C ASN A 243 -8.14 15.41 -1.22
N PHE A 244 -6.98 14.98 -0.76
CA PHE A 244 -6.01 14.29 -1.60
C PHE A 244 -6.33 12.79 -1.66
N SER A 245 -6.42 12.20 -2.85
CA SER A 245 -6.76 10.78 -2.95
C SER A 245 -5.60 9.87 -2.56
N GLY A 246 -5.90 8.75 -1.92
CA GLY A 246 -4.87 7.78 -1.51
C GLY A 246 -4.12 7.16 -2.68
N VAL A 247 -4.77 7.01 -3.84
CA VAL A 247 -4.10 6.51 -5.05
C VAL A 247 -3.07 7.51 -5.56
N GLU A 248 -3.37 8.80 -5.52
CA GLU A 248 -2.44 9.86 -5.91
C GLU A 248 -1.30 10.02 -4.90
N MET A 249 -1.60 9.83 -3.61
CA MET A 249 -0.57 9.76 -2.58
C MET A 249 0.45 8.65 -2.86
N ASN A 250 -0.03 7.45 -3.19
CA ASN A 250 0.86 6.36 -3.59
C ASN A 250 1.69 6.73 -4.84
N ALA A 251 1.07 7.39 -5.84
CA ALA A 251 1.78 7.84 -7.03
C ALA A 251 2.90 8.83 -6.68
N THR A 252 2.62 9.79 -5.78
CA THR A 252 3.61 10.77 -5.31
C THR A 252 4.78 10.08 -4.59
N VAL A 253 4.51 9.13 -3.71
CA VAL A 253 5.56 8.37 -3.00
C VAL A 253 6.40 7.55 -3.98
N ILE A 254 5.76 6.88 -4.94
CA ILE A 254 6.45 6.13 -5.99
C ILE A 254 7.37 7.06 -6.80
N GLU A 255 6.85 8.22 -7.22
CA GLU A 255 7.61 9.24 -7.96
C GLU A 255 8.84 9.70 -7.17
N ASN A 256 8.67 10.01 -5.87
CA ASN A 256 9.78 10.39 -5.00
C ASN A 256 10.86 9.30 -4.94
N ILE A 257 10.47 8.02 -4.87
CA ILE A 257 11.41 6.91 -4.81
C ILE A 257 12.14 6.74 -6.15
N LEU A 258 11.41 6.79 -7.26
CA LEU A 258 11.95 6.56 -8.60
C LEU A 258 12.92 7.67 -9.03
N HIS A 259 12.66 8.92 -8.63
CA HIS A 259 13.48 10.08 -8.96
C HIS A 259 14.44 10.52 -7.84
N GLU A 260 14.49 9.75 -6.74
CA GLU A 260 15.35 10.02 -5.57
C GLU A 260 15.12 11.43 -4.98
N GLN A 261 13.86 11.89 -4.99
CA GLN A 261 13.46 13.22 -4.53
C GLN A 261 13.05 13.17 -3.05
N PHE A 262 14.00 12.94 -2.18
CA PHE A 262 13.77 12.80 -0.76
C PHE A 262 13.94 14.11 0.00
N LEU A 263 13.03 14.37 0.92
CA LEU A 263 13.17 15.42 1.93
C LEU A 263 13.75 14.82 3.21
N THR A 264 14.80 15.44 3.72
CA THR A 264 15.41 15.06 4.99
C THR A 264 15.44 16.24 5.94
N ALA A 265 15.04 16.02 7.19
CA ALA A 265 15.26 17.00 8.23
C ALA A 265 16.74 16.95 8.66
N GLY A 266 17.47 18.05 8.43
CA GLY A 266 18.87 18.13 8.83
C GLY A 266 19.02 18.14 10.37
N LEU A 267 20.13 17.61 10.89
CA LEU A 267 20.47 17.63 12.32
C LEU A 267 20.46 19.04 12.93
N TRP A 268 20.69 20.05 12.12
CA TRP A 268 20.73 21.45 12.55
C TRP A 268 19.39 22.18 12.54
N THR A 269 18.33 21.54 12.04
CA THR A 269 17.00 22.19 11.91
C THR A 269 16.49 22.62 13.28
N GLY A 270 16.47 21.73 14.28
CA GLY A 270 16.01 22.06 15.62
C GLY A 270 16.85 23.12 16.34
N PRO A 271 18.18 23.00 16.39
CA PRO A 271 19.06 24.05 16.95
C PRO A 271 18.89 25.41 16.28
N VAL A 272 18.75 25.46 14.96
CA VAL A 272 18.54 26.72 14.23
C VAL A 272 17.18 27.32 14.52
N GLU A 273 16.09 26.53 14.51
CA GLU A 273 14.76 27.00 14.90
C GLU A 273 14.74 27.55 16.31
N PHE A 274 15.33 26.83 17.27
CA PHE A 274 15.42 27.30 18.65
C PHE A 274 16.23 28.59 18.75
N GLY A 275 17.36 28.67 18.06
CA GLY A 275 18.20 29.90 18.01
C GLY A 275 17.46 31.10 17.43
N LEU A 276 16.66 30.88 16.38
CA LEU A 276 15.84 31.94 15.79
C LEU A 276 14.72 32.40 16.76
N VAL A 277 14.05 31.49 17.44
CA VAL A 277 13.01 31.83 18.42
C VAL A 277 13.62 32.69 19.54
N LEU A 278 14.78 32.31 20.08
CA LEU A 278 15.46 33.11 21.09
C LEU A 278 15.91 34.48 20.58
N LEU A 279 16.46 34.54 19.37
CA LEU A 279 16.90 35.80 18.73
C LEU A 279 15.72 36.76 18.55
N PHE A 280 14.62 36.28 17.98
CA PHE A 280 13.41 37.10 17.78
C PHE A 280 12.76 37.48 19.10
N GLY A 281 12.71 36.58 20.07
CA GLY A 281 12.20 36.88 21.42
C GLY A 281 13.01 37.99 22.09
N PHE A 282 14.34 37.90 22.04
CA PHE A 282 15.22 38.92 22.57
C PHE A 282 15.10 40.25 21.85
N MET A 283 15.05 40.21 20.52
CA MET A 283 14.87 41.40 19.67
C MET A 283 13.55 42.12 20.01
N LEU A 284 12.46 41.35 20.17
CA LEU A 284 11.13 41.89 20.49
C LEU A 284 11.12 42.55 21.87
N THR A 285 11.71 41.91 22.88
CA THR A 285 11.79 42.46 24.26
C THR A 285 12.71 43.67 24.33
N SER A 286 13.68 43.81 23.41
CA SER A 286 14.57 44.98 23.35
C SER A 286 13.98 46.18 22.61
N ILE A 287 12.97 45.95 21.76
CA ILE A 287 12.33 47.01 20.95
C ILE A 287 11.00 47.49 21.62
N LEU A 288 10.32 46.59 22.35
CA LEU A 288 9.11 46.94 23.10
C LEU A 288 9.49 47.40 24.50
N PRO A 289 9.25 48.67 24.91
CA PRO A 289 9.55 49.19 26.25
C PRO A 289 8.64 48.56 27.31
#